data_a163130d40e2de13d343ff29ac92565a
#
_entry.id   a163130d40e2de13d343ff29ac92565a
#
_cell.length_a   1.000
_cell.length_b   1.000
_cell.length_c   1.000
_cell.angle_alpha   90.00
_cell.angle_beta   90.00
_cell.angle_gamma   90.00
#
_symmetry.space_group_name_H-M   'P 1'
#
loop_
_entity.id
_entity.type
_entity.pdbx_description
1 polymer ?
#
loop_
_entity_poly.entity_id
_entity_poly.type
_entity_poly.pdbx_seq_one_letter_code
_entity_poly.pdbx_strand_id
1 'polypeptide(L)'
;TPADDVSTEFYTWDSTVALKNITSSDVSYALPRRDWANSTTYDMYDDNISSSNAATSGATSLYQSTFFFRTSDNRVYKVLDNNGGTAYSGSEPTSESTSPFALGGYVLKYMYKITASEQTKFLTADFMPVSTDSTVSLAAVDGAIESLQITAGSGYTDGTYYAAVYGDGTSAGTSSGAIVSIVVSSGAIVSFGLTAGTDTTIHAAGSGYTFGYVNLGDDYIFSDASLSSSASLGSGSSGAIEVIISPDDGHGNNAVTELGAHYV
;
A
#
# COMPACT_ATOMS: atom_id res chain seq x y z
N THR A 1 33.05 -13.13 -14.47
CA THR A 1 32.60 -14.35 -15.20
C THR A 1 33.39 -15.50 -14.64
N PRO A 2 32.80 -16.63 -14.25
CA PRO A 2 33.55 -17.81 -13.84
C PRO A 2 34.49 -18.24 -14.96
N ALA A 3 35.73 -18.53 -14.60
CA ALA A 3 36.68 -19.08 -15.55
C ALA A 3 36.37 -20.57 -15.74
N ASP A 4 36.22 -21.00 -16.97
CA ASP A 4 36.02 -22.40 -17.32
C ASP A 4 37.40 -23.03 -17.60
N ASP A 5 38.13 -23.24 -16.53
CA ASP A 5 39.45 -23.90 -16.60
C ASP A 5 39.65 -24.89 -15.45
N VAL A 6 40.45 -25.92 -15.69
CA VAL A 6 40.69 -27.02 -14.76
C VAL A 6 41.42 -26.57 -13.49
N SER A 7 42.24 -25.55 -13.56
CA SER A 7 42.98 -25.04 -12.41
C SER A 7 42.07 -24.37 -11.40
N THR A 8 41.10 -23.58 -11.84
CA THR A 8 40.09 -22.96 -10.98
C THR A 8 39.22 -24.01 -10.29
N GLU A 9 38.87 -25.09 -10.98
CA GLU A 9 38.13 -26.21 -10.42
C GLU A 9 38.90 -26.91 -9.29
N PHE A 10 40.19 -27.19 -9.50
CA PHE A 10 41.05 -27.80 -8.45
C PHE A 10 41.20 -26.91 -7.22
N TYR A 11 41.40 -25.59 -7.37
CA TYR A 11 41.46 -24.68 -6.25
C TYR A 11 40.15 -24.59 -5.49
N THR A 12 39.01 -24.68 -6.17
CA THR A 12 37.70 -24.72 -5.53
C THR A 12 37.54 -25.97 -4.67
N TRP A 13 37.92 -27.15 -5.19
CA TRP A 13 37.87 -28.41 -4.45
C TRP A 13 38.82 -28.44 -3.25
N ASP A 14 40.07 -27.99 -3.43
CA ASP A 14 41.09 -27.95 -2.38
C ASP A 14 40.71 -27.02 -1.22
N SER A 15 40.00 -25.92 -1.51
CA SER A 15 39.56 -24.95 -0.49
C SER A 15 38.19 -25.25 0.11
N THR A 16 37.46 -26.25 -0.40
CA THR A 16 36.12 -26.59 0.08
C THR A 16 36.17 -27.39 1.38
N VAL A 17 35.67 -26.80 2.47
CA VAL A 17 35.55 -27.42 3.77
C VAL A 17 34.31 -28.30 3.87
N ALA A 18 33.21 -27.87 3.26
CA ALA A 18 31.93 -28.59 3.28
C ALA A 18 31.06 -28.18 2.08
N LEU A 19 30.24 -29.11 1.63
CA LEU A 19 29.21 -28.89 0.61
C LEU A 19 27.84 -29.28 1.16
N LYS A 20 26.84 -28.49 0.86
CA LYS A 20 25.44 -28.79 1.15
C LYS A 20 24.63 -28.69 -0.13
N ASN A 21 23.81 -29.69 -0.42
CA ASN A 21 22.82 -29.59 -1.48
C ASN A 21 21.74 -28.59 -1.06
N ILE A 22 21.49 -27.59 -1.87
CA ILE A 22 20.48 -26.55 -1.64
C ILE A 22 19.22 -26.92 -2.40
N THR A 23 18.08 -26.90 -1.71
CA THR A 23 16.74 -27.07 -2.26
C THR A 23 15.98 -25.74 -2.18
N SER A 24 14.83 -25.64 -2.83
CA SER A 24 13.96 -24.46 -2.74
C SER A 24 13.55 -24.10 -1.31
N SER A 25 13.54 -25.05 -0.39
CA SER A 25 13.26 -24.83 1.04
C SER A 25 14.45 -24.27 1.83
N ASP A 26 15.62 -24.16 1.23
CA ASP A 26 16.84 -23.62 1.83
C ASP A 26 17.13 -22.17 1.39
N VAL A 27 16.27 -21.60 0.55
CA VAL A 27 16.37 -20.23 0.06
C VAL A 27 15.05 -19.50 0.28
N SER A 28 15.12 -18.19 0.50
CA SER A 28 13.96 -17.30 0.60
C SER A 28 14.32 -15.94 0.03
N TYR A 29 13.34 -15.27 -0.56
CA TYR A 29 13.47 -13.84 -0.80
C TYR A 29 13.53 -13.11 0.54
N ALA A 30 14.30 -12.02 0.60
CA ALA A 30 14.49 -11.27 1.81
C ALA A 30 14.27 -9.76 1.60
N LEU A 31 13.78 -9.12 2.65
CA LEU A 31 13.57 -7.68 2.76
C LEU A 31 14.41 -7.13 3.91
N PRO A 32 14.82 -5.85 3.86
CA PRO A 32 15.32 -5.18 5.06
C PRO A 32 14.31 -5.29 6.21
N ARG A 33 14.78 -5.71 7.37
CA ARG A 33 13.94 -5.86 8.54
C ARG A 33 13.53 -4.50 9.08
N ARG A 34 12.23 -4.30 9.21
CA ARG A 34 11.62 -3.08 9.77
C ARG A 34 10.63 -3.50 10.84
N ASP A 35 11.03 -3.42 12.10
CA ASP A 35 10.16 -3.80 13.20
C ASP A 35 9.21 -2.65 13.55
N TRP A 36 7.98 -3.00 13.90
CA TRP A 36 6.99 -2.05 14.35
C TRP A 36 7.41 -1.38 15.66
N ALA A 37 7.16 -0.10 15.77
CA ALA A 37 7.30 0.65 17.00
C ALA A 37 6.18 1.69 17.11
N ASN A 38 5.62 1.84 18.31
CA ASN A 38 4.64 2.89 18.57
C ASN A 38 5.30 4.27 18.48
N SER A 39 4.52 5.29 18.14
CA SER A 39 4.98 6.67 17.96
C SER A 39 6.05 6.85 16.88
N THR A 40 6.10 5.93 15.91
CA THR A 40 6.95 6.02 14.72
C THR A 40 6.13 6.46 13.53
N THR A 41 6.67 7.35 12.71
CA THR A 41 6.07 7.70 11.41
C THR A 41 6.56 6.72 10.36
N TYR A 42 5.62 6.02 9.72
CA TYR A 42 5.87 5.18 8.56
C TYR A 42 5.43 5.93 7.30
N ASP A 43 6.08 5.65 6.20
CA ASP A 43 5.62 6.12 4.89
C ASP A 43 4.36 5.34 4.48
N MET A 44 3.56 5.93 3.61
CA MET A 44 2.51 5.19 2.92
C MET A 44 3.04 4.63 1.60
N TYR A 45 2.40 3.58 1.10
CA TYR A 45 2.57 3.14 -0.27
C TYR A 45 2.03 4.20 -1.21
N ASP A 46 2.82 4.58 -2.19
CA ASP A 46 2.44 5.50 -3.27
C ASP A 46 3.19 5.06 -4.52
N ASP A 47 2.48 4.82 -5.61
CA ASP A 47 3.02 4.39 -6.89
C ASP A 47 3.87 5.49 -7.57
N ASN A 48 3.70 6.75 -7.17
CA ASN A 48 4.36 7.91 -7.75
C ASN A 48 5.56 8.45 -6.95
N ILE A 49 6.09 7.70 -5.96
CA ILE A 49 7.24 8.16 -5.18
C ILE A 49 8.44 8.42 -6.11
N SER A 50 8.94 9.65 -6.04
CA SER A 50 10.03 10.13 -6.89
C SER A 50 10.79 11.29 -6.21
N SER A 51 11.79 11.84 -6.88
CA SER A 51 12.49 13.02 -6.37
C SER A 51 11.63 14.30 -6.30
N SER A 52 10.51 14.35 -7.04
CA SER A 52 9.54 15.44 -7.02
C SER A 52 8.33 15.16 -6.13
N ASN A 53 8.10 13.90 -5.77
CA ASN A 53 7.07 13.43 -4.84
C ASN A 53 7.72 12.49 -3.83
N ALA A 54 8.45 13.04 -2.87
CA ALA A 54 9.17 12.25 -1.88
C ALA A 54 8.23 11.75 -0.78
N ALA A 55 8.48 10.52 -0.30
CA ALA A 55 7.80 9.97 0.86
C ALA A 55 8.00 10.84 2.12
N THR A 56 7.18 10.65 3.15
CA THR A 56 7.28 11.40 4.42
C THR A 56 8.68 11.30 5.05
N SER A 57 9.37 10.17 4.92
CA SER A 57 10.75 9.97 5.37
C SER A 57 11.80 10.71 4.52
N GLY A 58 11.40 11.29 3.41
CA GLY A 58 12.30 11.88 2.41
C GLY A 58 12.84 10.88 1.38
N ALA A 59 12.39 9.62 1.39
CA ALA A 59 12.75 8.64 0.37
C ALA A 59 12.22 9.06 -1.01
N THR A 60 13.05 8.90 -2.03
CA THR A 60 12.75 9.27 -3.42
C THR A 60 12.47 8.08 -4.33
N SER A 61 12.34 6.89 -3.75
CA SER A 61 11.85 5.69 -4.40
C SER A 61 11.08 4.83 -3.41
N LEU A 62 10.07 4.11 -3.89
CA LEU A 62 9.19 3.30 -3.07
C LEU A 62 9.96 2.32 -2.17
N TYR A 63 10.91 1.57 -2.71
CA TYR A 63 11.61 0.52 -1.96
C TYR A 63 12.62 1.05 -0.94
N GLN A 64 12.97 2.35 -0.99
CA GLN A 64 13.73 3.02 0.07
C GLN A 64 12.84 3.54 1.18
N SER A 65 11.55 3.77 0.92
CA SER A 65 10.58 4.26 1.88
C SER A 65 10.21 3.20 2.93
N THR A 66 9.67 3.64 4.06
CA THR A 66 9.32 2.78 5.21
C THR A 66 7.84 2.37 5.18
N PHE A 67 7.31 2.02 4.01
CA PHE A 67 5.89 1.75 3.79
C PHE A 67 5.40 0.36 4.24
N PHE A 68 6.26 -0.42 4.89
CA PHE A 68 5.89 -1.70 5.51
C PHE A 68 6.65 -1.92 6.81
N PHE A 69 6.11 -2.74 7.69
CA PHE A 69 6.74 -3.14 8.94
C PHE A 69 6.32 -4.55 9.37
N ARG A 70 7.12 -5.16 10.25
CA ARG A 70 6.89 -6.45 10.87
C ARG A 70 6.53 -6.27 12.36
N THR A 71 5.53 -6.98 12.84
CA THR A 71 5.13 -6.99 14.25
C THR A 71 5.94 -8.00 15.09
N SER A 72 5.80 -7.92 16.40
CA SER A 72 6.41 -8.88 17.34
C SER A 72 5.93 -10.32 17.09
N ASP A 73 4.69 -10.48 16.63
CA ASP A 73 4.09 -11.75 16.22
C ASP A 73 4.50 -12.22 14.82
N ASN A 74 5.44 -11.50 14.18
CA ASN A 74 5.92 -11.79 12.82
C ASN A 74 4.89 -11.64 11.70
N ARG A 75 3.85 -10.83 11.91
CA ARG A 75 2.97 -10.38 10.83
C ARG A 75 3.60 -9.19 10.12
N VAL A 76 3.47 -9.15 8.81
CA VAL A 76 3.94 -8.07 7.96
C VAL A 76 2.76 -7.29 7.42
N TYR A 77 2.81 -5.97 7.58
CA TYR A 77 1.78 -5.05 7.13
C TYR A 77 2.36 -4.02 6.18
N LYS A 78 1.60 -3.70 5.14
CA LYS A 78 1.82 -2.58 4.23
C LYS A 78 0.98 -1.40 4.68
N VAL A 79 1.52 -0.21 4.65
CA VAL A 79 0.85 1.03 5.01
C VAL A 79 0.21 1.60 3.74
N LEU A 80 -1.10 1.71 3.70
CA LEU A 80 -1.86 2.31 2.60
C LEU A 80 -2.15 3.79 2.83
N ASP A 81 -2.29 4.21 4.10
CA ASP A 81 -2.40 5.62 4.49
C ASP A 81 -1.71 5.83 5.84
N ASN A 82 -0.98 6.95 5.97
CA ASN A 82 -0.23 7.31 7.17
C ASN A 82 -0.78 8.56 7.86
N ASN A 83 -2.04 8.92 7.60
CA ASN A 83 -2.70 10.07 8.19
C ASN A 83 -1.89 11.38 8.00
N GLY A 84 -1.50 11.64 6.75
CA GLY A 84 -0.74 12.82 6.37
C GLY A 84 0.66 12.91 7.03
N GLY A 85 1.30 11.77 7.29
CA GLY A 85 2.63 11.70 7.90
C GLY A 85 2.63 11.88 9.42
N THR A 86 1.49 11.66 10.08
CA THR A 86 1.38 11.66 11.54
C THR A 86 1.97 10.35 12.10
N ALA A 87 2.63 10.42 13.27
CA ALA A 87 3.15 9.22 13.91
C ALA A 87 2.04 8.24 14.30
N TYR A 88 2.28 6.94 14.04
CA TYR A 88 1.37 5.87 14.44
C TYR A 88 1.07 5.94 15.95
N SER A 89 -0.20 5.88 16.31
CA SER A 89 -0.63 6.00 17.71
C SER A 89 -1.52 4.83 18.11
N GLY A 90 -1.04 3.93 18.94
CA GLY A 90 -1.86 2.85 19.46
C GLY A 90 -1.12 1.52 19.65
N SER A 91 -1.90 0.43 19.67
CA SER A 91 -1.38 -0.92 19.83
C SER A 91 -0.81 -1.47 18.52
N GLU A 92 0.05 -2.47 18.66
CA GLU A 92 0.56 -3.26 17.55
C GLU A 92 -0.59 -3.96 16.80
N PRO A 93 -0.62 -3.93 15.46
CA PRO A 93 -1.68 -4.58 14.70
C PRO A 93 -1.58 -6.11 14.80
N THR A 94 -2.74 -6.75 14.92
CA THR A 94 -2.87 -8.22 15.02
C THR A 94 -3.84 -8.82 14.00
N SER A 95 -4.55 -7.98 13.23
CA SER A 95 -5.54 -8.41 12.22
C SER A 95 -4.86 -9.11 11.04
N GLU A 96 -5.42 -10.23 10.60
CA GLU A 96 -5.04 -10.94 9.38
C GLU A 96 -6.16 -10.78 8.30
N SER A 97 -6.90 -9.66 8.35
CA SER A 97 -7.91 -9.32 7.35
C SER A 97 -7.31 -9.19 5.96
N THR A 98 -7.94 -9.79 4.97
CA THR A 98 -7.56 -9.62 3.56
C THR A 98 -7.95 -8.26 3.00
N SER A 99 -8.90 -7.56 3.64
CA SER A 99 -9.25 -6.18 3.31
C SER A 99 -8.45 -5.20 4.14
N PRO A 100 -8.18 -3.99 3.66
CA PRO A 100 -7.59 -2.91 4.45
C PRO A 100 -8.37 -2.65 5.73
N PHE A 101 -7.69 -2.26 6.80
CA PHE A 101 -8.29 -1.91 8.09
C PHE A 101 -7.60 -0.72 8.74
N ALA A 102 -8.36 0.05 9.51
CA ALA A 102 -7.84 1.23 10.20
C ALA A 102 -7.36 0.86 11.61
N LEU A 103 -6.17 1.30 11.97
CA LEU A 103 -5.62 1.17 13.33
C LEU A 103 -4.53 2.22 13.56
N GLY A 104 -4.56 2.83 14.75
CA GLY A 104 -3.51 3.77 15.16
C GLY A 104 -3.45 5.05 14.33
N GLY A 105 -4.54 5.41 13.64
CA GLY A 105 -4.62 6.52 12.71
C GLY A 105 -4.21 6.16 11.27
N TYR A 106 -3.72 4.94 11.03
CA TYR A 106 -3.26 4.47 9.74
C TYR A 106 -4.28 3.54 9.08
N VAL A 107 -4.23 3.42 7.77
CA VAL A 107 -4.87 2.35 7.01
C VAL A 107 -3.80 1.33 6.63
N LEU A 108 -4.01 0.10 7.04
CA LEU A 108 -3.06 -1.00 6.93
C LEU A 108 -3.62 -2.14 6.08
N LYS A 109 -2.76 -2.81 5.33
CA LYS A 109 -3.04 -4.06 4.62
C LYS A 109 -2.15 -5.16 5.20
N TYR A 110 -2.76 -6.24 5.67
CA TYR A 110 -2.03 -7.45 6.03
C TYR A 110 -1.46 -8.12 4.77
N MET A 111 -0.19 -8.51 4.81
CA MET A 111 0.50 -9.12 3.67
C MET A 111 0.75 -10.62 3.89
N TYR A 112 1.44 -10.96 4.96
CA TYR A 112 1.75 -12.35 5.31
C TYR A 112 2.26 -12.46 6.76
N LYS A 113 2.41 -13.69 7.23
CA LYS A 113 3.04 -14.00 8.50
C LYS A 113 4.26 -14.89 8.28
N ILE A 114 5.40 -14.50 8.87
CA ILE A 114 6.63 -15.31 8.86
C ILE A 114 6.43 -16.50 9.79
N THR A 115 6.51 -17.71 9.28
CA THR A 115 6.34 -18.93 10.06
C THR A 115 7.52 -19.18 11.00
N ALA A 116 7.35 -20.01 12.03
CA ALA A 116 8.42 -20.38 12.96
C ALA A 116 9.63 -21.06 12.26
N SER A 117 9.37 -21.81 11.19
CA SER A 117 10.43 -22.41 10.37
C SER A 117 11.23 -21.38 9.61
N GLU A 118 10.56 -20.40 8.97
CA GLU A 118 11.21 -19.31 8.25
C GLU A 118 11.97 -18.38 9.19
N GLN A 119 11.42 -18.10 10.38
CA GLN A 119 12.14 -17.35 11.41
C GLN A 119 13.47 -17.99 11.77
N THR A 120 13.46 -19.32 12.00
CA THR A 120 14.67 -20.05 12.40
C THR A 120 15.71 -20.10 11.29
N LYS A 121 15.26 -20.16 10.03
CA LYS A 121 16.16 -20.32 8.88
C LYS A 121 16.66 -18.99 8.33
N PHE A 122 15.81 -17.96 8.26
CA PHE A 122 16.02 -16.80 7.39
C PHE A 122 15.89 -15.44 8.10
N LEU A 123 15.27 -15.38 9.30
CA LEU A 123 15.15 -14.11 10.01
C LEU A 123 16.47 -13.75 10.69
N THR A 124 17.02 -12.60 10.33
CA THR A 124 18.27 -12.06 10.91
C THR A 124 18.01 -10.72 11.61
N ALA A 125 19.05 -10.08 12.11
CA ALA A 125 18.97 -8.72 12.66
C ALA A 125 18.60 -7.69 11.58
N ASP A 126 19.10 -7.87 10.35
CA ASP A 126 19.02 -6.88 9.27
C ASP A 126 17.99 -7.25 8.20
N PHE A 127 17.64 -8.54 8.07
CA PHE A 127 16.76 -9.05 7.02
C PHE A 127 15.66 -9.94 7.57
N MET A 128 14.51 -9.91 6.89
CA MET A 128 13.38 -10.77 7.13
C MET A 128 12.96 -11.51 5.85
N PRO A 129 12.55 -12.80 5.94
CA PRO A 129 12.08 -13.55 4.79
C PRO A 129 10.74 -13.02 4.28
N VAL A 130 10.50 -13.21 2.98
CA VAL A 130 9.18 -12.94 2.36
C VAL A 130 8.45 -14.25 2.17
N SER A 131 7.22 -14.28 2.66
CA SER A 131 6.28 -15.38 2.53
C SER A 131 5.07 -14.95 1.70
N THR A 132 4.36 -15.91 1.13
CA THR A 132 3.10 -15.65 0.42
C THR A 132 1.94 -16.23 1.21
N ASP A 133 0.96 -15.39 1.54
CA ASP A 133 -0.32 -15.84 2.08
C ASP A 133 -1.31 -16.00 0.93
N SER A 134 -1.70 -17.24 0.64
CA SER A 134 -2.61 -17.53 -0.48
C SER A 134 -4.00 -16.93 -0.30
N THR A 135 -4.46 -16.70 0.93
CA THR A 135 -5.75 -16.08 1.21
C THR A 135 -5.72 -14.60 0.83
N VAL A 136 -4.62 -13.93 1.15
CA VAL A 136 -4.41 -12.52 0.79
C VAL A 136 -4.23 -12.39 -0.73
N SER A 137 -3.41 -13.24 -1.33
CA SER A 137 -3.16 -13.24 -2.78
C SER A 137 -4.44 -13.46 -3.60
N LEU A 138 -5.29 -14.39 -3.20
CA LEU A 138 -6.57 -14.67 -3.88
C LEU A 138 -7.61 -13.56 -3.68
N ALA A 139 -7.49 -12.73 -2.66
CA ALA A 139 -8.38 -11.61 -2.40
C ALA A 139 -7.93 -10.31 -3.09
N ALA A 140 -6.74 -10.27 -3.66
CA ALA A 140 -6.24 -9.12 -4.39
C ALA A 140 -7.03 -8.92 -5.69
N VAL A 141 -7.24 -7.66 -6.06
CA VAL A 141 -7.96 -7.28 -7.29
C VAL A 141 -7.09 -6.32 -8.07
N ASP A 142 -6.73 -6.73 -9.27
CA ASP A 142 -5.89 -5.93 -10.15
C ASP A 142 -6.51 -4.55 -10.43
N GLY A 143 -5.71 -3.49 -10.26
CA GLY A 143 -6.12 -2.11 -10.46
C GLY A 143 -7.29 -1.66 -9.58
N ALA A 144 -7.58 -2.32 -8.45
CA ALA A 144 -8.53 -1.81 -7.48
C ALA A 144 -7.94 -0.59 -6.75
N ILE A 145 -8.76 0.45 -6.57
CA ILE A 145 -8.36 1.62 -5.79
C ILE A 145 -8.60 1.31 -4.31
N GLU A 146 -7.53 1.24 -3.53
CA GLU A 146 -7.59 0.96 -2.09
C GLU A 146 -6.99 2.07 -1.21
N SER A 147 -6.43 3.13 -1.83
CA SER A 147 -5.83 4.26 -1.13
C SER A 147 -6.02 5.58 -1.90
N LEU A 148 -6.07 6.67 -1.14
CA LEU A 148 -6.20 8.04 -1.65
C LEU A 148 -5.27 8.96 -0.86
N GLN A 149 -4.68 9.95 -1.52
CA GLN A 149 -4.02 11.04 -0.82
C GLN A 149 -4.88 12.32 -0.93
N ILE A 150 -5.20 12.92 0.22
CA ILE A 150 -6.12 14.03 0.31
C ILE A 150 -5.39 15.33 0.62
N THR A 151 -5.58 16.32 -0.23
CA THR A 151 -5.30 17.72 0.10
C THR A 151 -6.61 18.39 0.50
N ALA A 152 -6.72 18.80 1.75
CA ALA A 152 -7.98 19.22 2.36
C ALA A 152 -8.64 20.44 1.69
N GLY A 153 -7.85 21.41 1.22
CA GLY A 153 -8.35 22.68 0.72
C GLY A 153 -9.13 23.47 1.77
N SER A 154 -9.97 24.43 1.33
CA SER A 154 -10.82 25.23 2.22
C SER A 154 -11.99 25.89 1.48
N GLY A 155 -13.01 26.28 2.25
CA GLY A 155 -14.16 27.04 1.72
C GLY A 155 -15.20 26.18 1.00
N TYR A 156 -15.12 24.85 1.14
CA TYR A 156 -16.11 23.93 0.63
C TYR A 156 -17.38 23.90 1.48
N THR A 157 -18.48 23.47 0.90
CA THR A 157 -19.75 23.28 1.62
C THR A 157 -19.72 21.96 2.38
N ASP A 158 -20.02 21.99 3.69
CA ASP A 158 -20.07 20.79 4.52
C ASP A 158 -21.13 19.80 4.02
N GLY A 159 -20.76 18.51 3.99
CA GLY A 159 -21.65 17.45 3.52
C GLY A 159 -20.88 16.18 3.12
N THR A 160 -21.65 15.21 2.64
CA THR A 160 -21.11 14.00 2.01
C THR A 160 -21.47 14.00 0.55
N TYR A 161 -20.47 13.81 -0.27
CA TYR A 161 -20.55 13.86 -1.73
C TYR A 161 -19.93 12.60 -2.33
N TYR A 162 -20.19 12.36 -3.60
CA TYR A 162 -19.64 11.24 -4.35
C TYR A 162 -19.04 11.73 -5.66
N ALA A 163 -17.93 11.14 -6.05
CA ALA A 163 -17.28 11.38 -7.33
C ALA A 163 -16.78 10.06 -7.93
N ALA A 164 -16.92 9.95 -9.25
CA ALA A 164 -16.30 8.82 -9.97
C ALA A 164 -14.79 9.01 -10.06
N VAL A 165 -14.05 7.89 -10.05
CA VAL A 165 -12.66 7.88 -10.49
C VAL A 165 -12.66 7.74 -12.02
N TYR A 166 -12.05 8.69 -12.70
CA TYR A 166 -11.82 8.68 -14.14
C TYR A 166 -10.45 8.10 -14.45
N GLY A 167 -10.36 7.26 -15.47
CA GLY A 167 -9.13 6.56 -15.86
C GLY A 167 -9.43 5.47 -16.88
N ASP A 168 -8.62 4.44 -16.90
CA ASP A 168 -8.74 3.28 -17.81
C ASP A 168 -9.39 2.04 -17.16
N GLY A 169 -9.71 2.12 -15.87
CA GLY A 169 -10.31 1.00 -15.13
C GLY A 169 -11.74 0.65 -15.56
N THR A 170 -12.27 -0.41 -14.96
CA THR A 170 -13.61 -0.95 -15.28
C THR A 170 -14.69 0.10 -15.09
N SER A 171 -15.38 0.44 -16.20
CA SER A 171 -16.44 1.45 -16.22
C SER A 171 -16.04 2.79 -15.61
N ALA A 172 -14.79 3.22 -15.80
CA ALA A 172 -14.25 4.46 -15.31
C ALA A 172 -15.19 5.66 -15.61
N GLY A 173 -15.35 6.56 -14.66
CA GLY A 173 -16.24 7.69 -14.80
C GLY A 173 -17.74 7.38 -14.71
N THR A 174 -18.12 6.17 -14.28
CA THR A 174 -19.51 5.75 -14.15
C THR A 174 -19.77 5.12 -12.77
N SER A 175 -21.04 4.91 -12.43
CA SER A 175 -21.45 4.28 -11.16
C SER A 175 -21.05 2.80 -11.00
N SER A 176 -20.51 2.18 -12.03
CA SER A 176 -19.98 0.81 -11.99
C SER A 176 -18.45 0.74 -11.90
N GLY A 177 -17.77 1.88 -11.99
CA GLY A 177 -16.33 2.00 -11.75
C GLY A 177 -15.98 2.29 -10.30
N ALA A 178 -14.75 2.78 -10.07
CA ALA A 178 -14.36 3.24 -8.75
C ALA A 178 -15.08 4.55 -8.40
N ILE A 179 -15.54 4.63 -7.16
CA ILE A 179 -16.28 5.79 -6.61
C ILE A 179 -15.65 6.19 -5.28
N VAL A 180 -15.39 7.47 -5.13
CA VAL A 180 -14.95 8.07 -3.88
C VAL A 180 -16.15 8.73 -3.18
N SER A 181 -16.33 8.43 -1.88
CA SER A 181 -17.22 9.18 -1.00
C SER A 181 -16.42 10.29 -0.32
N ILE A 182 -16.72 11.52 -0.64
CA ILE A 182 -16.01 12.72 -0.19
C ILE A 182 -16.77 13.32 0.99
N VAL A 183 -16.12 13.40 2.15
CA VAL A 183 -16.68 14.09 3.31
C VAL A 183 -16.02 15.47 3.43
N VAL A 184 -16.85 16.49 3.54
CA VAL A 184 -16.43 17.87 3.83
C VAL A 184 -16.92 18.23 5.23
N SER A 185 -16.02 18.71 6.07
CA SER A 185 -16.33 19.18 7.42
C SER A 185 -15.54 20.45 7.73
N SER A 186 -16.22 21.44 8.28
CA SER A 186 -15.63 22.76 8.57
C SER A 186 -15.00 23.43 7.35
N GLY A 187 -15.60 23.20 6.19
CA GLY A 187 -15.17 23.78 4.92
C GLY A 187 -13.95 23.13 4.28
N ALA A 188 -13.49 21.98 4.77
CA ALA A 188 -12.33 21.26 4.27
C ALA A 188 -12.68 19.78 3.95
N ILE A 189 -12.04 19.20 2.95
CA ILE A 189 -12.17 17.78 2.65
C ILE A 189 -11.45 16.99 3.77
N VAL A 190 -12.17 16.05 4.37
CA VAL A 190 -11.64 15.22 5.44
C VAL A 190 -10.64 14.21 4.87
N SER A 191 -9.61 13.85 5.64
CA SER A 191 -8.58 12.88 5.26
C SER A 191 -9.18 11.52 4.87
N PHE A 192 -8.39 10.74 4.13
CA PHE A 192 -8.76 9.37 3.79
C PHE A 192 -8.86 8.51 5.05
N GLY A 193 -9.82 7.60 5.04
CA GLY A 193 -10.06 6.63 6.10
C GLY A 193 -11.06 5.57 5.65
N LEU A 194 -11.54 4.76 6.58
CA LEU A 194 -12.44 3.64 6.28
C LEU A 194 -13.83 3.80 6.90
N THR A 195 -14.11 4.89 7.61
CA THR A 195 -15.39 5.12 8.28
C THR A 195 -16.29 5.99 7.41
N ALA A 196 -17.26 5.37 6.74
CA ALA A 196 -18.21 6.09 5.90
C ALA A 196 -18.96 7.17 6.68
N GLY A 197 -19.09 8.35 6.07
CA GLY A 197 -19.77 9.52 6.61
C GLY A 197 -18.95 10.36 7.58
N THR A 198 -17.78 9.91 8.03
CA THR A 198 -16.84 10.70 8.83
C THR A 198 -15.52 10.94 8.09
N ASP A 199 -15.09 9.97 7.28
CA ASP A 199 -13.86 10.03 6.51
C ASP A 199 -14.18 10.12 5.01
N THR A 200 -13.29 10.69 4.22
CA THR A 200 -13.29 10.47 2.77
C THR A 200 -12.87 9.04 2.51
N THR A 201 -13.72 8.25 1.86
CA THR A 201 -13.53 6.80 1.70
C THR A 201 -13.65 6.36 0.24
N ILE A 202 -13.18 5.17 -0.06
CA ILE A 202 -13.48 4.49 -1.31
C ILE A 202 -14.83 3.78 -1.15
N HIS A 203 -15.86 4.28 -1.83
CA HIS A 203 -17.20 3.68 -1.82
C HIS A 203 -17.25 2.40 -2.67
N ALA A 204 -16.58 2.44 -3.82
CA ALA A 204 -16.38 1.29 -4.70
C ALA A 204 -14.96 1.33 -5.26
N ALA A 205 -14.25 0.22 -5.17
CA ALA A 205 -12.84 0.18 -5.54
C ALA A 205 -12.60 0.10 -7.07
N GLY A 206 -13.58 -0.38 -7.83
CA GLY A 206 -13.40 -0.68 -9.26
C GLY A 206 -12.35 -1.76 -9.49
N SER A 207 -11.82 -1.86 -10.70
CA SER A 207 -10.73 -2.76 -11.07
C SER A 207 -10.08 -2.35 -12.40
N GLY A 208 -8.88 -2.84 -12.67
CA GLY A 208 -8.18 -2.65 -13.94
C GLY A 208 -7.65 -1.22 -14.15
N TYR A 209 -7.54 -0.41 -13.10
CA TYR A 209 -6.95 0.93 -13.21
C TYR A 209 -5.41 0.83 -13.24
N THR A 210 -4.81 1.43 -14.27
CA THR A 210 -3.37 1.71 -14.32
C THR A 210 -3.07 3.19 -14.14
N PHE A 211 -4.09 4.04 -14.31
CA PHE A 211 -4.08 5.44 -13.88
C PHE A 211 -5.50 5.86 -13.49
N GLY A 212 -5.62 6.86 -12.61
CA GLY A 212 -6.91 7.39 -12.22
C GLY A 212 -6.80 8.79 -11.63
N TYR A 213 -7.90 9.55 -11.70
CA TYR A 213 -8.01 10.86 -11.08
C TYR A 213 -9.46 11.15 -10.66
N VAL A 214 -9.62 11.99 -9.66
CA VAL A 214 -10.91 12.53 -9.22
C VAL A 214 -11.01 13.99 -9.64
N ASN A 215 -12.12 14.37 -10.27
CA ASN A 215 -12.40 15.75 -10.61
C ASN A 215 -13.37 16.36 -9.58
N LEU A 216 -12.98 17.48 -8.96
CA LEU A 216 -13.78 18.17 -7.94
C LEU A 216 -14.67 19.30 -8.51
N GLY A 217 -14.75 19.43 -9.83
CA GLY A 217 -15.67 20.39 -10.47
C GLY A 217 -17.14 19.99 -10.32
N ASP A 218 -18.05 20.96 -10.28
CA ASP A 218 -19.48 20.74 -9.99
C ASP A 218 -20.16 19.70 -10.90
N ASP A 219 -19.74 19.58 -12.16
CA ASP A 219 -20.30 18.61 -13.10
C ASP A 219 -19.91 17.15 -12.76
N TYR A 220 -18.96 16.95 -11.83
CA TYR A 220 -18.40 15.66 -11.45
C TYR A 220 -18.71 15.26 -10.02
N ILE A 221 -19.50 16.08 -9.30
CA ILE A 221 -19.86 15.88 -7.91
C ILE A 221 -21.35 15.52 -7.81
N PHE A 222 -21.65 14.52 -6.99
CA PHE A 222 -22.97 13.97 -6.82
C PHE A 222 -23.34 13.86 -5.33
N SER A 223 -24.64 13.91 -5.02
CA SER A 223 -25.17 13.71 -3.67
C SER A 223 -25.46 12.24 -3.34
N ASP A 224 -25.30 11.35 -4.30
CA ASP A 224 -25.59 9.93 -4.16
C ASP A 224 -24.54 9.05 -4.87
N ALA A 225 -24.32 7.84 -4.36
CA ALA A 225 -23.34 6.90 -4.88
C ALA A 225 -23.69 6.28 -6.24
N SER A 226 -24.93 6.45 -6.72
CA SER A 226 -25.32 6.05 -8.07
C SER A 226 -24.97 7.12 -9.12
N LEU A 227 -24.37 8.23 -8.69
CA LEU A 227 -23.95 9.38 -9.53
C LEU A 227 -25.10 9.93 -10.39
N SER A 228 -26.31 9.95 -9.82
CA SER A 228 -27.52 10.34 -10.55
C SER A 228 -28.01 11.75 -10.22
N SER A 229 -27.66 12.27 -9.06
CA SER A 229 -28.10 13.58 -8.56
C SER A 229 -26.91 14.51 -8.41
N SER A 230 -26.75 15.46 -9.34
CA SER A 230 -25.66 16.43 -9.30
C SER A 230 -25.66 17.24 -8.00
N ALA A 231 -24.48 17.55 -7.50
CA ALA A 231 -24.25 18.36 -6.32
C ALA A 231 -23.09 19.33 -6.58
N SER A 232 -22.78 20.21 -5.62
CA SER A 232 -21.66 21.12 -5.69
C SER A 232 -20.94 21.17 -4.35
N LEU A 233 -19.61 21.13 -4.41
CA LEU A 233 -18.76 21.40 -3.25
C LEU A 233 -18.74 22.88 -2.83
N GLY A 234 -19.44 23.76 -3.57
CA GLY A 234 -19.46 25.21 -3.35
C GLY A 234 -18.22 25.90 -3.92
N SER A 235 -17.87 27.06 -3.35
CA SER A 235 -16.77 27.89 -3.86
C SER A 235 -15.40 27.58 -3.25
N GLY A 236 -15.21 26.40 -2.69
CA GLY A 236 -13.94 25.96 -2.11
C GLY A 236 -12.80 25.90 -3.13
N SER A 237 -11.59 25.90 -2.63
CA SER A 237 -10.38 25.88 -3.46
C SER A 237 -9.23 25.13 -2.82
N SER A 238 -8.23 24.79 -3.65
CA SER A 238 -6.98 24.14 -3.24
C SER A 238 -7.13 22.72 -2.66
N GLY A 239 -8.32 22.11 -2.72
CA GLY A 239 -8.50 20.69 -2.42
C GLY A 239 -8.11 19.85 -3.61
N ALA A 240 -7.59 18.66 -3.32
CA ALA A 240 -7.31 17.65 -4.33
C ALA A 240 -7.47 16.24 -3.73
N ILE A 241 -7.84 15.31 -4.57
CA ILE A 241 -7.88 13.86 -4.24
C ILE A 241 -7.01 13.18 -5.28
N GLU A 242 -5.85 12.71 -4.83
CA GLU A 242 -4.95 11.89 -5.62
C GLU A 242 -5.32 10.42 -5.43
N VAL A 243 -5.42 9.70 -6.53
CA VAL A 243 -5.73 8.27 -6.54
C VAL A 243 -4.41 7.51 -6.56
N ILE A 244 -4.19 6.67 -5.55
CA ILE A 244 -3.02 5.81 -5.48
C ILE A 244 -3.32 4.50 -6.19
N ILE A 245 -2.55 4.19 -7.24
CA ILE A 245 -2.75 2.97 -8.03
C ILE A 245 -2.15 1.77 -7.29
N SER A 246 -2.90 0.67 -7.26
CA SER A 246 -2.40 -0.57 -6.70
C SER A 246 -1.24 -1.13 -7.55
N PRO A 247 -0.34 -1.94 -6.97
CA PRO A 247 0.64 -2.66 -7.76
C PRO A 247 -0.03 -3.64 -8.72
N ASP A 248 0.72 -4.12 -9.72
CA ASP A 248 0.26 -5.14 -10.66
C ASP A 248 -0.40 -6.32 -9.93
N ASP A 249 -1.52 -6.79 -10.42
CA ASP A 249 -2.37 -7.82 -9.83
C ASP A 249 -3.04 -7.43 -8.49
N GLY A 250 -2.90 -6.18 -8.01
CA GLY A 250 -3.55 -5.65 -6.80
C GLY A 250 -2.74 -5.82 -5.51
N HIS A 251 -3.17 -5.10 -4.46
CA HIS A 251 -2.52 -5.15 -3.15
C HIS A 251 -2.64 -6.52 -2.48
N GLY A 252 -1.50 -7.13 -2.16
CA GLY A 252 -1.38 -8.41 -1.48
C GLY A 252 -1.24 -9.62 -2.42
N ASN A 253 -1.29 -9.44 -3.73
CA ASN A 253 -1.12 -10.54 -4.68
C ASN A 253 0.26 -11.18 -4.55
N ASN A 254 1.32 -10.38 -4.63
CA ASN A 254 2.70 -10.85 -4.62
C ASN A 254 3.57 -10.00 -3.68
N ALA A 255 3.72 -10.44 -2.44
CA ALA A 255 4.52 -9.73 -1.45
C ALA A 255 5.99 -9.55 -1.85
N VAL A 256 6.56 -10.44 -2.69
CA VAL A 256 7.95 -10.35 -3.17
C VAL A 256 8.14 -9.10 -4.03
N THR A 257 7.30 -8.92 -5.04
CA THR A 257 7.38 -7.77 -5.95
C THR A 257 6.88 -6.49 -5.30
N GLU A 258 5.76 -6.56 -4.57
CA GLU A 258 5.13 -5.39 -3.94
C GLU A 258 6.01 -4.72 -2.88
N LEU A 259 6.71 -5.52 -2.06
CA LEU A 259 7.57 -5.00 -1.01
C LEU A 259 9.03 -4.80 -1.47
N GLY A 260 9.33 -5.17 -2.72
CA GLY A 260 10.65 -4.97 -3.32
C GLY A 260 11.72 -5.91 -2.78
N ALA A 261 11.41 -7.20 -2.65
CA ALA A 261 12.37 -8.20 -2.19
C ALA A 261 13.41 -8.52 -3.27
N HIS A 262 14.56 -7.87 -3.17
CA HIS A 262 15.68 -8.02 -4.12
C HIS A 262 16.83 -8.87 -3.57
N TYR A 263 16.76 -9.25 -2.30
CA TYR A 263 17.76 -10.09 -1.64
C TYR A 263 17.30 -11.55 -1.59
N VAL A 264 18.29 -12.47 -1.52
CA VAL A 264 18.08 -13.92 -1.37
C VAL A 264 18.99 -14.45 -0.28
#